data_e8126f46b4c2ec0a108137e92ebafb50
#
_entry.id   e8126f46b4c2ec0a108137e92ebafb50
#
_cell.length_a   1.000
_cell.length_b   1.000
_cell.length_c   1.000
_cell.angle_alpha   90.00
_cell.angle_beta   90.00
_cell.angle_gamma   90.00
#
_symmetry.space_group_name_H-M   'P 1'
#
loop_
_entity.id
_entity.type
_entity.pdbx_description
1 polymer ?
#
loop_
_entity_poly.entity_id
_entity_poly.type
_entity_poly.pdbx_seq_one_letter_code
_entity_poly.pdbx_strand_id
1 'polypeptide(L)'
;MSNVYQKNISALIQKNPVLARRITDYVIKDVPQLINENGFYNLVYKNTRLHNPANPLGEAQEIFARAENTPVAIHLIYGLGLGYLFQVASANSIGTVILYEPDLNILKIAFTLVDFSKDIEKNNVFIADNI
;
A
#
# COMPACT_ATOMS: atom_id res chain seq x y z
N MET A 1 -14.22 -12.76 6.04
CA MET A 1 -13.03 -12.00 5.63
C MET A 1 -11.93 -12.93 5.18
N SER A 2 -11.11 -12.50 4.24
CA SER A 2 -9.98 -13.29 3.78
C SER A 2 -8.92 -13.38 4.88
N ASN A 3 -8.09 -14.44 4.81
CA ASN A 3 -6.95 -14.60 5.71
C ASN A 3 -5.94 -13.45 5.54
N VAL A 4 -5.75 -12.96 4.31
CA VAL A 4 -4.88 -11.83 4.01
C VAL A 4 -5.34 -10.58 4.74
N TYR A 5 -6.62 -10.26 4.67
CA TYR A 5 -7.19 -9.11 5.36
C TYR A 5 -6.93 -9.18 6.88
N GLN A 6 -7.18 -10.34 7.48
CA GLN A 6 -6.96 -10.52 8.92
C GLN A 6 -5.50 -10.33 9.33
N LYS A 7 -4.57 -10.84 8.52
CA LYS A 7 -3.14 -10.64 8.76
C LYS A 7 -2.75 -9.16 8.72
N ASN A 8 -3.25 -8.44 7.73
CA ASN A 8 -2.96 -7.01 7.59
C ASN A 8 -3.52 -6.20 8.75
N ILE A 9 -4.77 -6.44 9.13
CA ILE A 9 -5.40 -5.74 10.25
C ILE A 9 -4.68 -6.06 11.57
N SER A 10 -4.33 -7.30 11.80
CA SER A 10 -3.60 -7.70 13.01
C SER A 10 -2.25 -7.00 13.13
N ALA A 11 -1.52 -6.90 12.02
CA ALA A 11 -0.25 -6.17 11.98
C ALA A 11 -0.45 -4.67 12.22
N LEU A 12 -1.48 -4.08 11.60
CA LEU A 12 -1.75 -2.65 11.73
C LEU A 12 -2.21 -2.25 13.14
N ILE A 13 -2.94 -3.11 13.82
CA ILE A 13 -3.38 -2.84 15.21
C ILE A 13 -2.19 -2.52 16.11
N GLN A 14 -1.04 -3.16 15.90
CA GLN A 14 0.16 -2.93 16.70
C GLN A 14 0.81 -1.57 16.43
N LYS A 15 0.56 -0.98 15.29
CA LYS A 15 1.19 0.28 14.84
C LYS A 15 0.23 1.48 14.91
N ASN A 16 -0.99 1.27 14.47
CA ASN A 16 -1.98 2.32 14.34
C ASN A 16 -3.38 1.72 14.58
N PRO A 17 -3.74 1.47 15.86
CA PRO A 17 -5.02 0.84 16.17
C PRO A 17 -6.22 1.70 15.77
N VAL A 18 -6.08 3.01 15.76
CA VAL A 18 -7.15 3.92 15.34
C VAL A 18 -7.45 3.75 13.86
N LEU A 19 -6.42 3.71 13.03
CA LEU A 19 -6.60 3.47 11.59
C LEU A 19 -7.14 2.07 11.33
N ALA A 20 -6.64 1.05 12.03
CA ALA A 20 -7.13 -0.32 11.89
C ALA A 20 -8.63 -0.39 12.14
N ARG A 21 -9.11 0.32 13.16
CA ARG A 21 -10.54 0.39 13.45
C ARG A 21 -11.33 1.12 12.37
N ARG A 22 -10.80 2.24 11.86
CA ARG A 22 -11.47 2.95 10.77
C ARG A 22 -11.60 2.09 9.52
N ILE A 23 -10.56 1.31 9.18
CA ILE A 23 -10.63 0.39 8.05
C ILE A 23 -11.68 -0.70 8.30
N THR A 24 -11.66 -1.29 9.49
CA THR A 24 -12.60 -2.37 9.85
C THR A 24 -14.06 -1.90 9.78
N ASP A 25 -14.32 -0.70 10.27
CA ASP A 25 -15.68 -0.14 10.32
C ASP A 25 -16.13 0.43 8.98
N TYR A 26 -15.21 0.68 8.06
CA TYR A 26 -15.53 1.27 6.76
C TYR A 26 -16.31 0.29 5.89
N VAL A 27 -17.40 0.77 5.30
CA VAL A 27 -18.19 0.00 4.33
C VAL A 27 -17.73 0.38 2.93
N ILE A 28 -17.24 -0.58 2.16
CA ILE A 28 -16.77 -0.34 0.79
C ILE A 28 -17.93 0.20 -0.06
N LYS A 29 -17.73 1.35 -0.68
CA LYS A 29 -18.74 2.04 -1.49
C LYS A 29 -18.47 1.89 -2.98
N ASP A 30 -17.20 2.04 -3.36
CA ASP A 30 -16.77 1.93 -4.75
C ASP A 30 -15.90 0.70 -4.87
N VAL A 31 -16.37 -0.30 -5.63
CA VAL A 31 -15.63 -1.55 -5.84
C VAL A 31 -14.77 -1.36 -7.09
N PRO A 32 -13.43 -1.31 -6.96
CA PRO A 32 -12.57 -1.28 -8.12
C PRO A 32 -12.56 -2.61 -8.83
N GLN A 33 -12.28 -2.58 -10.12
CA GLN A 33 -12.09 -3.78 -10.91
C GLN A 33 -10.64 -4.23 -10.81
N LEU A 34 -10.44 -5.46 -10.34
CA LEU A 34 -9.13 -6.11 -10.37
C LEU A 34 -8.92 -6.72 -11.74
N ILE A 35 -7.87 -6.32 -12.43
CA ILE A 35 -7.51 -6.84 -13.74
C ILE A 35 -6.08 -7.35 -13.75
N ASN A 36 -5.79 -8.27 -14.69
CA ASN A 36 -4.45 -8.77 -14.93
C ASN A 36 -4.03 -8.32 -16.32
N GLU A 37 -2.99 -7.50 -16.39
CA GLU A 37 -2.45 -6.98 -17.64
C GLU A 37 -0.95 -7.24 -17.68
N ASN A 38 -0.46 -7.84 -18.79
CA ASN A 38 0.97 -8.09 -18.98
C ASN A 38 1.61 -8.90 -17.85
N GLY A 39 0.84 -9.76 -17.19
CA GLY A 39 1.30 -10.57 -16.06
C GLY A 39 1.29 -9.89 -14.70
N PHE A 40 0.78 -8.67 -14.63
CA PHE A 40 0.66 -7.93 -13.38
C PHE A 40 -0.79 -7.61 -13.04
N TYR A 41 -1.13 -7.61 -11.76
CA TYR A 41 -2.43 -7.13 -11.32
C TYR A 41 -2.46 -5.61 -11.27
N ASN A 42 -3.61 -5.06 -11.61
CA ASN A 42 -3.89 -3.62 -11.57
C ASN A 42 -5.31 -3.41 -11.05
N LEU A 43 -5.58 -2.23 -10.54
CA LEU A 43 -6.93 -1.82 -10.15
C LEU A 43 -7.41 -0.72 -11.08
N VAL A 44 -8.63 -0.89 -11.59
CA VAL A 44 -9.36 0.19 -12.26
C VAL A 44 -10.32 0.76 -11.24
N TYR A 45 -10.07 1.98 -10.79
CA TYR A 45 -10.85 2.65 -9.76
C TYR A 45 -11.36 3.98 -10.29
N LYS A 46 -12.68 4.13 -10.28
CA LYS A 46 -13.33 5.33 -10.83
C LYS A 46 -12.85 5.62 -12.26
N ASN A 47 -12.84 4.58 -13.10
CA ASN A 47 -12.40 4.61 -14.51
C ASN A 47 -10.92 4.93 -14.72
N THR A 48 -10.09 4.86 -13.69
CA THR A 48 -8.67 5.14 -13.78
C THR A 48 -7.86 3.94 -13.32
N ARG A 49 -6.85 3.54 -14.12
CA ARG A 49 -5.87 2.55 -13.69
C ARG A 49 -4.95 3.18 -12.66
N LEU A 50 -4.77 2.50 -11.53
CA LEU A 50 -3.96 3.02 -10.44
C LEU A 50 -2.47 2.78 -10.64
N HIS A 51 -2.09 1.84 -11.51
CA HIS A 51 -0.70 1.49 -11.78
C HIS A 51 -0.39 1.50 -13.26
N ASN A 52 0.90 1.59 -13.58
CA ASN A 52 1.39 1.48 -14.96
C ASN A 52 0.98 0.11 -15.53
N PRO A 53 0.22 0.06 -16.64
CA PRO A 53 -0.31 -1.20 -17.15
C PRO A 53 0.76 -2.11 -17.75
N ALA A 54 1.90 -1.57 -18.18
CA ALA A 54 2.96 -2.36 -18.79
C ALA A 54 3.83 -3.07 -17.74
N ASN A 55 4.28 -2.35 -16.71
CA ASN A 55 5.19 -2.89 -15.70
C ASN A 55 5.11 -2.09 -14.40
N PRO A 56 4.10 -2.33 -13.57
CA PRO A 56 3.94 -1.56 -12.32
C PRO A 56 5.08 -1.81 -11.32
N LEU A 57 5.62 -3.01 -11.27
CA LEU A 57 6.73 -3.33 -10.39
C LEU A 57 8.02 -2.63 -10.85
N GLY A 58 8.31 -2.67 -12.13
CA GLY A 58 9.49 -1.98 -12.70
C GLY A 58 9.41 -0.48 -12.50
N GLU A 59 8.24 0.12 -12.66
CA GLU A 59 8.02 1.54 -12.37
C GLU A 59 8.30 1.86 -10.91
N ALA A 60 7.79 1.04 -9.99
CA ALA A 60 8.02 1.22 -8.55
C ALA A 60 9.50 1.13 -8.20
N GLN A 61 10.20 0.16 -8.77
CA GLN A 61 11.65 -0.02 -8.56
C GLN A 61 12.44 1.19 -9.06
N GLU A 62 12.06 1.73 -10.22
CA GLU A 62 12.71 2.90 -10.81
C GLU A 62 12.47 4.16 -9.99
N ILE A 63 11.24 4.38 -9.53
CA ILE A 63 10.90 5.51 -8.67
C ILE A 63 11.71 5.45 -7.38
N PHE A 64 11.76 4.30 -6.74
CA PHE A 64 12.50 4.13 -5.50
C PHE A 64 14.01 4.32 -5.70
N ALA A 65 14.58 3.78 -6.77
CA ALA A 65 16.01 3.92 -7.07
C ALA A 65 16.40 5.39 -7.25
N ARG A 66 15.56 6.20 -7.87
CA ARG A 66 15.81 7.64 -8.01
C ARG A 66 15.79 8.36 -6.66
N ALA A 67 14.87 7.98 -5.78
CA ALA A 67 14.78 8.56 -4.44
C ALA A 67 15.99 8.21 -3.58
N GLU A 68 16.56 7.01 -3.74
CA GLU A 68 17.72 6.55 -2.97
C GLU A 68 19.05 7.17 -3.41
N ASN A 69 19.09 7.87 -4.55
CA ASN A 69 20.31 8.57 -5.00
C ASN A 69 20.72 9.74 -4.09
N THR A 70 19.82 10.19 -3.21
CA THR A 70 20.10 11.20 -2.19
C THR A 70 19.92 10.55 -0.82
N PRO A 71 20.75 10.89 0.18
CA PRO A 71 20.53 10.40 1.54
C PRO A 71 19.16 10.84 2.03
N VAL A 72 18.28 9.88 2.32
CA VAL A 72 16.90 10.14 2.71
C VAL A 72 16.61 9.44 4.03
N ALA A 73 16.20 10.22 5.04
CA ALA A 73 15.80 9.68 6.34
C ALA A 73 14.36 9.15 6.32
N ILE A 74 13.51 9.76 5.50
CA ILE A 74 12.08 9.43 5.43
C ILE A 74 11.65 9.36 3.97
N HIS A 75 11.01 8.26 3.59
CA HIS A 75 10.27 8.13 2.33
C HIS A 75 8.78 8.29 2.63
N LEU A 76 8.18 9.37 2.15
CA LEU A 76 6.74 9.56 2.22
C LEU A 76 6.14 9.12 0.88
N ILE A 77 5.31 8.08 0.92
CA ILE A 77 4.64 7.53 -0.24
C ILE A 77 3.18 7.94 -0.18
N TYR A 78 2.73 8.64 -1.21
CA TYR A 78 1.34 9.05 -1.33
C TYR A 78 0.60 8.08 -2.25
N GLY A 79 -0.39 7.39 -1.69
CA GLY A 79 -1.22 6.45 -2.42
C GLY A 79 -0.72 5.01 -2.36
N LEU A 80 -1.63 4.08 -2.09
CA LEU A 80 -1.31 2.66 -1.95
C LEU A 80 -1.59 1.87 -3.24
N GLY A 81 -2.80 1.96 -3.79
CA GLY A 81 -3.23 1.04 -4.84
C GLY A 81 -3.05 -0.40 -4.40
N LEU A 82 -2.37 -1.20 -5.20
CA LEU A 82 -1.98 -2.58 -4.85
C LEU A 82 -0.62 -2.67 -4.16
N GLY A 83 0.01 -1.53 -3.87
CA GLY A 83 1.17 -1.46 -2.99
C GLY A 83 2.51 -1.77 -3.63
N TYR A 84 2.67 -1.67 -4.95
CA TYR A 84 3.96 -1.95 -5.59
C TYR A 84 5.08 -1.07 -5.03
N LEU A 85 4.89 0.24 -5.02
CA LEU A 85 5.91 1.16 -4.52
C LEU A 85 6.12 1.00 -3.01
N PHE A 86 5.05 0.82 -2.26
CA PHE A 86 5.14 0.60 -0.82
C PHE A 86 5.98 -0.63 -0.48
N GLN A 87 5.75 -1.76 -1.17
CA GLN A 87 6.50 -2.99 -0.91
C GLN A 87 7.95 -2.88 -1.35
N VAL A 88 8.23 -2.21 -2.46
CA VAL A 88 9.62 -1.95 -2.90
C VAL A 88 10.35 -1.10 -1.86
N ALA A 89 9.74 -0.02 -1.39
CA ALA A 89 10.32 0.83 -0.37
C ALA A 89 10.52 0.09 0.95
N SER A 90 9.52 -0.66 1.39
CA SER A 90 9.61 -1.47 2.61
C SER A 90 10.76 -2.47 2.56
N ALA A 91 10.98 -3.11 1.41
CA ALA A 91 12.01 -4.12 1.25
C ALA A 91 13.43 -3.53 1.19
N ASN A 92 13.59 -2.30 0.72
CA ASN A 92 14.90 -1.76 0.34
C ASN A 92 15.32 -0.50 1.09
N SER A 93 14.41 0.21 1.76
CA SER A 93 14.77 1.44 2.47
C SER A 93 15.56 1.15 3.74
N ILE A 94 16.59 1.94 3.97
CA ILE A 94 17.32 1.97 5.24
C ILE A 94 16.75 3.03 6.20
N GLY A 95 15.91 3.93 5.69
CA GLY A 95 15.24 4.97 6.47
C GLY A 95 13.80 4.59 6.83
N THR A 96 13.06 5.57 7.31
CA THR A 96 11.64 5.40 7.64
C THR A 96 10.79 5.45 6.38
N VAL A 97 9.82 4.55 6.27
CA VAL A 97 8.83 4.54 5.20
C VAL A 97 7.46 4.88 5.80
N ILE A 98 6.85 5.93 5.30
CA ILE A 98 5.50 6.33 5.69
C ILE A 98 4.60 6.24 4.45
N LEU A 99 3.61 5.37 4.50
CA LEU A 99 2.56 5.31 3.49
C LEU A 99 1.40 6.19 3.94
N TYR A 100 1.05 7.16 3.10
CA TYR A 100 -0.12 7.99 3.30
C TYR A 100 -1.17 7.65 2.25
N GLU A 101 -2.30 7.08 2.66
CA GLU A 101 -3.45 6.79 1.82
C GLU A 101 -4.71 7.34 2.48
N PRO A 102 -5.25 8.46 2.01
CA PRO A 102 -6.45 9.05 2.62
C PRO A 102 -7.74 8.33 2.26
N ASP A 103 -7.75 7.50 1.22
CA ASP A 103 -8.94 6.81 0.76
C ASP A 103 -9.08 5.45 1.47
N LEU A 104 -9.95 5.38 2.47
CA LEU A 104 -10.21 4.15 3.22
C LEU A 104 -10.78 3.03 2.34
N ASN A 105 -11.44 3.39 1.24
CA ASN A 105 -11.95 2.40 0.29
C ASN A 105 -10.79 1.63 -0.37
N ILE A 106 -9.76 2.35 -0.81
CA ILE A 106 -8.55 1.76 -1.39
C ILE A 106 -7.80 0.94 -0.33
N LEU A 107 -7.63 1.46 0.89
CA LEU A 107 -6.94 0.73 1.96
C LEU A 107 -7.61 -0.61 2.26
N LYS A 108 -8.92 -0.61 2.42
CA LYS A 108 -9.66 -1.83 2.74
C LYS A 108 -9.58 -2.86 1.62
N ILE A 109 -9.70 -2.42 0.37
CA ILE A 109 -9.61 -3.30 -0.80
C ILE A 109 -8.20 -3.87 -0.94
N ALA A 110 -7.18 -3.02 -0.86
CA ALA A 110 -5.79 -3.47 -0.94
C ALA A 110 -5.46 -4.47 0.16
N PHE A 111 -5.94 -4.22 1.38
CA PHE A 111 -5.73 -5.12 2.52
C PHE A 111 -6.43 -6.47 2.34
N THR A 112 -7.46 -6.53 1.52
CA THR A 112 -8.16 -7.77 1.18
C THR A 112 -7.39 -8.57 0.14
N LEU A 113 -6.68 -7.89 -0.77
CA LEU A 113 -6.07 -8.50 -1.94
C LEU A 113 -4.59 -8.84 -1.77
N VAL A 114 -3.83 -8.03 -1.01
CA VAL A 114 -2.38 -8.14 -0.93
C VAL A 114 -1.93 -8.26 0.53
N ASP A 115 -1.02 -9.19 0.79
CA ASP A 115 -0.46 -9.37 2.12
C ASP A 115 0.67 -8.36 2.36
N PHE A 116 0.39 -7.36 3.18
CA PHE A 116 1.34 -6.34 3.64
C PHE A 116 1.81 -6.60 5.08
N SER A 117 1.40 -7.69 5.70
CA SER A 117 1.60 -7.87 7.15
C SER A 117 3.07 -7.80 7.56
N LYS A 118 3.94 -8.43 6.79
CA LYS A 118 5.39 -8.41 7.07
C LYS A 118 6.00 -7.03 6.87
N ASP A 119 5.50 -6.27 5.90
CA ASP A 119 5.93 -4.89 5.68
C ASP A 119 5.51 -4.00 6.85
N ILE A 120 4.26 -4.13 7.28
CA ILE A 120 3.70 -3.33 8.38
C ILE A 120 4.41 -3.62 9.71
N GLU A 121 4.83 -4.85 9.93
CA GLU A 121 5.52 -5.27 11.16
C GLU A 121 6.92 -4.66 11.33
N LYS A 122 7.52 -4.17 10.26
CA LYS A 122 8.86 -3.58 10.31
C LYS A 122 8.87 -2.31 11.17
N ASN A 123 9.92 -2.13 11.97
CA ASN A 123 10.04 -1.00 12.89
C ASN A 123 10.08 0.36 12.19
N ASN A 124 10.50 0.40 10.93
CA ASN A 124 10.68 1.62 10.16
C ASN A 124 9.52 1.92 9.19
N VAL A 125 8.44 1.14 9.25
CA VAL A 125 7.30 1.28 8.34
C VAL A 125 6.06 1.73 9.10
N PHE A 126 5.38 2.74 8.57
CA PHE A 126 4.15 3.30 9.15
C PHE A 126 3.11 3.55 8.06
N ILE A 127 1.85 3.40 8.41
CA ILE A 127 0.71 3.70 7.53
C ILE A 127 -0.19 4.72 8.21
N ALA A 128 -0.61 5.73 7.46
CA ALA A 128 -1.51 6.78 7.92
C ALA A 128 -2.54 7.12 6.85
N ASP A 129 -3.75 7.49 7.30
CA ASP A 129 -4.83 7.96 6.44
C ASP A 129 -5.04 9.49 6.53
N ASN A 130 -4.34 10.13 7.44
CA ASN A 130 -4.32 11.58 7.57
C ASN A 130 -2.94 12.05 8.02
N ILE A 131 -2.65 13.29 7.75
CA ILE A 131 -1.38 13.93 8.13
C ILE A 131 -1.57 14.80 9.36
#